data_9356d422fd14339be4451241baa63476
#
_entry.id   9356d422fd14339be4451241baa63476
#
_cell.length_a   1.000
_cell.length_b   1.000
_cell.length_c   1.000
_cell.angle_alpha   90.00
_cell.angle_beta   90.00
_cell.angle_gamma   90.00
#
_symmetry.space_group_name_H-M   'P 1'
#
loop_
_entity.id
_entity.type
_entity.pdbx_description
1 polymer ?
#
loop_
_entity_poly.entity_id
_entity_poly.type
_entity_poly.pdbx_seq_one_letter_code
_entity_poly.pdbx_strand_id
1 'polypeptide(L)'
;QFQGGEMRRVKDLEQAHFALSFESPNYKDPDIYTAQIFSSAFGGGMSSRLFQEVREKRGLCYSIFASAGAYCDTGTMTLYAGTSGDKLADLAHITVDELKRAAEDMSEVEVARARAQMKAGMLMGLESPSARAERLARMLQVWDRIPALDEATQRIDAVNTKMVREFAGKMMQA
;
A
#
# COMPACT_ATOMS: atom_id res chain seq x y z
N GLN A 1 -21.29 0.65 7.78
CA GLN A 1 -21.22 2.03 7.28
C GLN A 1 -20.26 2.82 8.18
N PHE A 2 -19.22 3.42 7.61
CA PHE A 2 -18.26 4.23 8.36
C PHE A 2 -18.99 5.43 8.98
N GLN A 3 -18.78 5.66 10.28
CA GLN A 3 -19.24 6.87 10.96
C GLN A 3 -18.01 7.69 11.36
N GLY A 4 -17.89 8.86 10.76
CA GLY A 4 -16.82 9.80 11.09
C GLY A 4 -17.00 10.37 12.50
N GLY A 5 -15.89 10.78 13.11
CA GLY A 5 -15.88 11.42 14.41
C GLY A 5 -14.50 11.95 14.74
N GLU A 6 -14.42 12.78 15.78
CA GLU A 6 -13.16 13.32 16.27
C GLU A 6 -12.94 12.88 17.72
N MET A 7 -11.73 12.40 18.01
CA MET A 7 -11.26 12.12 19.35
C MET A 7 -9.91 12.80 19.56
N ARG A 8 -9.79 13.62 20.61
CA ARG A 8 -8.51 14.25 21.00
C ARG A 8 -8.05 13.71 22.34
N ARG A 9 -6.77 13.34 22.41
CA ARG A 9 -6.09 12.98 23.63
C ARG A 9 -4.71 13.64 23.66
N VAL A 10 -4.47 14.45 24.65
CA VAL A 10 -3.16 15.11 24.84
C VAL A 10 -2.19 14.12 25.45
N LYS A 11 -1.02 13.96 24.83
CA LYS A 11 0.10 13.17 25.33
C LYS A 11 1.39 13.92 25.02
N ASP A 12 2.35 13.81 25.92
CA ASP A 12 3.72 14.25 25.67
C ASP A 12 4.48 13.12 24.99
N LEU A 13 4.86 13.32 23.73
CA LEU A 13 5.51 12.31 22.87
C LEU A 13 6.75 12.92 22.23
N GLU A 14 7.82 12.14 22.16
CA GLU A 14 9.07 12.55 21.49
C GLU A 14 8.92 12.64 19.96
N GLN A 15 7.98 11.89 19.38
CA GLN A 15 7.73 11.84 17.93
C GLN A 15 6.26 12.03 17.63
N ALA A 16 5.99 12.65 16.47
CA ALA A 16 4.67 12.70 15.87
C ALA A 16 4.50 11.51 14.92
N HIS A 17 3.33 10.91 14.94
CA HIS A 17 2.94 9.82 14.06
C HIS A 17 1.80 10.27 13.16
N PHE A 18 2.03 10.25 11.86
CA PHE A 18 1.03 10.53 10.85
C PHE A 18 0.50 9.21 10.27
N ALA A 19 -0.80 9.03 10.30
CA ALA A 19 -1.47 7.90 9.67
C ALA A 19 -2.67 8.39 8.87
N LEU A 20 -2.74 8.00 7.60
CA LEU A 20 -3.84 8.30 6.69
C LEU A 20 -4.32 6.98 6.10
N SER A 21 -5.61 6.66 6.26
CA SER A 21 -6.17 5.41 5.79
C SER A 21 -7.38 5.64 4.90
N PHE A 22 -7.49 4.85 3.85
CA PHE A 22 -8.58 4.83 2.88
C PHE A 22 -9.19 3.44 2.81
N GLU A 23 -10.44 3.36 2.38
CA GLU A 23 -11.04 2.10 1.99
C GLU A 23 -10.29 1.49 0.79
N SER A 24 -10.14 0.17 0.80
CA SER A 24 -9.37 -0.58 -0.19
C SER A 24 -10.06 -1.91 -0.51
N PRO A 25 -9.73 -2.56 -1.62
CA PRO A 25 -10.29 -3.85 -2.00
C PRO A 25 -10.14 -4.93 -0.93
N ASN A 26 -11.19 -5.73 -0.74
CA ASN A 26 -11.15 -6.96 0.05
C ASN A 26 -10.40 -8.09 -0.68
N TYR A 27 -10.23 -9.25 -0.02
CA TYR A 27 -9.50 -10.39 -0.61
C TYR A 27 -10.07 -10.92 -1.93
N LYS A 28 -11.38 -10.82 -2.15
CA LYS A 28 -12.08 -11.38 -3.32
C LYS A 28 -12.25 -10.37 -4.44
N ASP A 29 -11.95 -9.10 -4.17
CA ASP A 29 -12.08 -8.03 -5.14
C ASP A 29 -11.09 -8.23 -6.31
N PRO A 30 -11.51 -8.01 -7.56
CA PRO A 30 -10.63 -8.08 -8.72
C PRO A 30 -9.47 -7.08 -8.63
N ASP A 31 -9.65 -5.92 -7.98
CA ASP A 31 -8.65 -4.86 -7.85
C ASP A 31 -7.64 -5.09 -6.71
N ILE A 32 -7.69 -6.24 -6.00
CA ILE A 32 -6.78 -6.51 -4.87
C ILE A 32 -5.30 -6.39 -5.25
N TYR A 33 -4.91 -6.92 -6.42
CA TYR A 33 -3.52 -6.82 -6.89
C TYR A 33 -3.16 -5.41 -7.34
N THR A 34 -4.11 -4.64 -7.85
CA THR A 34 -3.91 -3.22 -8.18
C THR A 34 -3.57 -2.43 -6.91
N ALA A 35 -4.33 -2.62 -5.83
CA ALA A 35 -4.08 -1.99 -4.54
C ALA A 35 -2.71 -2.38 -3.95
N GLN A 36 -2.34 -3.65 -4.01
CA GLN A 36 -1.06 -4.14 -3.51
C GLN A 36 0.13 -3.60 -4.33
N ILE A 37 0.01 -3.55 -5.66
CA ILE A 37 1.04 -2.99 -6.54
C ILE A 37 1.16 -1.49 -6.33
N PHE A 38 0.03 -0.78 -6.20
CA PHE A 38 0.06 0.64 -5.85
C PHE A 38 0.78 0.87 -4.52
N SER A 39 0.44 0.15 -3.46
CA SER A 39 1.09 0.33 -2.15
C SER A 39 2.60 0.07 -2.23
N SER A 40 3.03 -0.94 -2.99
CA SER A 40 4.44 -1.25 -3.22
C SER A 40 5.17 -0.13 -3.99
N ALA A 41 4.58 0.36 -5.09
CA ALA A 41 5.18 1.43 -5.89
C ALA A 41 5.20 2.76 -5.13
N PHE A 42 4.14 3.06 -4.38
CA PHE A 42 3.97 4.32 -3.68
C PHE A 42 4.77 4.42 -2.38
N GLY A 43 4.79 3.35 -1.55
CA GLY A 43 5.43 3.37 -0.25
C GLY A 43 6.02 2.04 0.23
N GLY A 44 6.27 1.07 -0.67
CA GLY A 44 6.69 -0.29 -0.30
C GLY A 44 8.18 -0.50 -0.10
N GLY A 45 9.00 0.53 -0.04
CA GLY A 45 10.45 0.37 0.17
C GLY A 45 11.27 1.58 -0.27
N MET A 46 12.59 1.46 -0.22
CA MET A 46 13.52 2.58 -0.48
C MET A 46 13.40 3.19 -1.86
N SER A 47 12.98 2.44 -2.87
CA SER A 47 12.77 2.93 -4.23
C SER A 47 11.34 3.42 -4.50
N SER A 48 10.48 3.42 -3.50
CA SER A 48 9.10 3.90 -3.61
C SER A 48 9.04 5.43 -3.65
N ARG A 49 7.95 5.93 -4.20
CA ARG A 49 7.74 7.37 -4.39
C ARG A 49 7.79 8.15 -3.07
N LEU A 50 7.04 7.73 -2.05
CA LEU A 50 7.04 8.39 -0.75
C LEU A 50 8.42 8.38 -0.08
N PHE A 51 9.13 7.26 -0.15
CA PHE A 51 10.46 7.18 0.44
C PHE A 51 11.41 8.19 -0.23
N GLN A 52 11.42 8.23 -1.57
CA GLN A 52 12.28 9.13 -2.32
C GLN A 52 11.91 10.61 -2.15
N GLU A 53 10.62 10.94 -2.25
CA GLU A 53 10.17 12.34 -2.24
C GLU A 53 10.11 12.94 -0.83
N VAL A 54 9.67 12.18 0.16
CA VAL A 54 9.43 12.70 1.52
C VAL A 54 10.64 12.51 2.43
N ARG A 55 11.24 11.32 2.40
CA ARG A 55 12.37 10.99 3.27
C ARG A 55 13.71 11.41 2.68
N GLU A 56 14.06 10.94 1.47
CA GLU A 56 15.41 11.17 0.91
C GLU A 56 15.60 12.61 0.44
N LYS A 57 14.70 13.14 -0.35
CA LYS A 57 14.86 14.49 -0.91
C LYS A 57 14.61 15.61 0.09
N ARG A 58 13.66 15.41 1.02
CA ARG A 58 13.21 16.48 1.93
C ARG A 58 13.55 16.26 3.39
N GLY A 59 13.96 15.06 3.78
CA GLY A 59 14.32 14.73 5.16
C GLY A 59 13.20 14.98 6.18
N LEU A 60 11.93 14.81 5.75
CA LEU A 60 10.77 15.14 6.58
C LEU A 60 10.42 14.07 7.59
N CYS A 61 10.87 12.84 7.40
CA CYS A 61 10.56 11.72 8.28
C CYS A 61 11.71 10.73 8.38
N TYR A 62 11.74 9.97 9.47
CA TYR A 62 12.65 8.86 9.64
C TYR A 62 12.12 7.58 8.97
N SER A 63 10.82 7.32 9.10
CA SER A 63 10.14 6.17 8.49
C SER A 63 8.90 6.65 7.74
N ILE A 64 8.66 6.07 6.57
CA ILE A 64 7.45 6.28 5.79
C ILE A 64 7.17 5.01 4.98
N PHE A 65 5.92 4.59 4.95
CA PHE A 65 5.49 3.46 4.13
C PHE A 65 4.01 3.53 3.76
N ALA A 66 3.63 2.77 2.75
CA ALA A 66 2.26 2.47 2.39
C ALA A 66 2.02 0.96 2.47
N SER A 67 0.85 0.55 2.93
CA SER A 67 0.45 -0.85 3.00
C SER A 67 -1.01 -1.05 2.62
N ALA A 68 -1.29 -2.08 1.83
CA ALA A 68 -2.64 -2.52 1.50
C ALA A 68 -2.99 -3.74 2.36
N GLY A 69 -3.89 -3.56 3.33
CA GLY A 69 -4.47 -4.62 4.13
C GLY A 69 -5.80 -5.06 3.53
N ALA A 70 -6.04 -6.37 3.41
CA ALA A 70 -7.31 -6.91 2.94
C ALA A 70 -7.93 -7.83 3.99
N TYR A 71 -9.25 -7.80 4.08
CA TYR A 71 -10.08 -8.64 4.93
C TYR A 71 -11.15 -9.34 4.09
N CYS A 72 -12.02 -10.12 4.69
CA CYS A 72 -13.05 -10.85 3.97
C CYS A 72 -14.13 -9.94 3.36
N ASP A 73 -14.42 -8.84 4.02
CA ASP A 73 -15.53 -7.91 3.73
C ASP A 73 -15.07 -6.51 3.32
N THR A 74 -13.83 -6.14 3.63
CA THR A 74 -13.27 -4.81 3.35
C THR A 74 -11.76 -4.87 3.17
N GLY A 75 -11.16 -3.73 2.91
CA GLY A 75 -9.71 -3.54 2.92
C GLY A 75 -9.35 -2.12 3.35
N THR A 76 -8.08 -1.93 3.67
CA THR A 76 -7.53 -0.62 4.03
C THR A 76 -6.24 -0.35 3.26
N MET A 77 -6.11 0.86 2.72
CA MET A 77 -4.83 1.40 2.26
C MET A 77 -4.35 2.39 3.30
N THR A 78 -3.25 2.08 3.97
CA THR A 78 -2.72 2.92 5.05
C THR A 78 -1.38 3.51 4.63
N LEU A 79 -1.25 4.82 4.77
CA LEU A 79 -0.01 5.57 4.68
C LEU A 79 0.43 5.92 6.10
N TYR A 80 1.67 5.64 6.44
CA TYR A 80 2.20 5.94 7.76
C TYR A 80 3.54 6.64 7.64
N ALA A 81 3.78 7.63 8.51
CA ALA A 81 5.08 8.25 8.68
C ALA A 81 5.34 8.64 10.14
N GLY A 82 6.59 8.44 10.57
CA GLY A 82 7.12 8.93 11.85
C GLY A 82 8.00 10.16 11.63
N THR A 83 7.68 11.27 12.29
CA THR A 83 8.34 12.57 12.10
C THR A 83 8.45 13.34 13.42
N SER A 84 9.06 14.52 13.40
CA SER A 84 9.00 15.48 14.50
C SER A 84 7.77 16.38 14.38
N GLY A 85 7.32 16.94 15.50
CA GLY A 85 6.10 17.76 15.53
C GLY A 85 6.15 19.00 14.63
N ASP A 86 7.32 19.63 14.50
CA ASP A 86 7.57 20.79 13.64
C ASP A 86 7.45 20.48 12.13
N LYS A 87 7.73 19.25 11.73
CA LYS A 87 7.66 18.81 10.31
C LYS A 87 6.33 18.17 9.91
N LEU A 88 5.42 17.96 10.85
CA LEU A 88 4.18 17.20 10.61
C LEU A 88 3.30 17.83 9.53
N ALA A 89 3.15 19.15 9.55
CA ALA A 89 2.32 19.84 8.55
C ALA A 89 2.89 19.70 7.13
N ASP A 90 4.18 19.92 6.96
CA ASP A 90 4.86 19.79 5.66
C ASP A 90 4.81 18.34 5.16
N LEU A 91 5.04 17.37 6.05
CA LEU A 91 4.94 15.96 5.73
C LEU A 91 3.54 15.60 5.23
N ALA A 92 2.49 16.04 5.92
CA ALA A 92 1.12 15.77 5.54
C ALA A 92 0.80 16.37 4.16
N HIS A 93 1.16 17.63 3.92
CA HIS A 93 0.98 18.29 2.62
C HIS A 93 1.69 17.55 1.49
N ILE A 94 2.98 17.27 1.65
CA ILE A 94 3.75 16.57 0.60
C ILE A 94 3.21 15.16 0.36
N THR A 95 2.81 14.43 1.40
CA THR A 95 2.24 13.09 1.25
C THR A 95 0.95 13.12 0.42
N VAL A 96 0.07 14.09 0.68
CA VAL A 96 -1.18 14.26 -0.07
C VAL A 96 -0.89 14.71 -1.52
N ASP A 97 0.05 15.61 -1.73
CA ASP A 97 0.43 16.06 -3.07
C ASP A 97 1.05 14.93 -3.90
N GLU A 98 1.91 14.09 -3.29
CA GLU A 98 2.45 12.91 -3.97
C GLU A 98 1.35 11.87 -4.28
N LEU A 99 0.32 11.76 -3.45
CA LEU A 99 -0.82 10.89 -3.74
C LEU A 99 -1.62 11.41 -4.96
N LYS A 100 -1.86 12.72 -5.05
CA LYS A 100 -2.48 13.35 -6.24
C LYS A 100 -1.64 13.10 -7.49
N ARG A 101 -0.33 13.38 -7.40
CA ARG A 101 0.59 13.15 -8.51
C ARG A 101 0.63 11.68 -8.93
N ALA A 102 0.52 10.73 -7.99
CA ALA A 102 0.48 9.32 -8.32
C ALA A 102 -0.72 8.95 -9.21
N ALA A 103 -1.86 9.62 -9.05
CA ALA A 103 -3.02 9.43 -9.93
C ALA A 103 -2.79 9.96 -11.36
N GLU A 104 -1.90 10.94 -11.52
CA GLU A 104 -1.65 11.60 -12.80
C GLU A 104 -0.42 11.02 -13.53
N ASP A 105 0.68 10.81 -12.80
CA ASP A 105 2.00 10.60 -13.41
C ASP A 105 2.73 9.32 -12.96
N MET A 106 2.11 8.40 -12.17
CA MET A 106 2.73 7.11 -11.84
C MET A 106 3.24 6.43 -13.12
N SER A 107 4.54 6.15 -13.16
CA SER A 107 5.19 5.67 -14.38
C SER A 107 5.12 4.15 -14.53
N GLU A 108 5.25 3.66 -15.79
CA GLU A 108 5.37 2.22 -16.04
C GLU A 108 6.59 1.60 -15.35
N VAL A 109 7.68 2.35 -15.20
CA VAL A 109 8.87 1.88 -14.48
C VAL A 109 8.59 1.60 -13.01
N GLU A 110 7.83 2.46 -12.33
CA GLU A 110 7.42 2.25 -10.95
C GLU A 110 6.51 1.03 -10.81
N VAL A 111 5.51 0.91 -11.69
CA VAL A 111 4.55 -0.20 -11.70
C VAL A 111 5.23 -1.53 -12.05
N ALA A 112 6.08 -1.57 -13.06
CA ALA A 112 6.81 -2.77 -13.46
C ALA A 112 7.74 -3.25 -12.34
N ARG A 113 8.43 -2.35 -11.65
CA ARG A 113 9.26 -2.67 -10.50
C ARG A 113 8.43 -3.26 -9.36
N ALA A 114 7.29 -2.66 -9.04
CA ALA A 114 6.39 -3.16 -7.99
C ALA A 114 5.84 -4.56 -8.32
N ARG A 115 5.45 -4.81 -9.58
CA ARG A 115 5.05 -6.15 -10.05
C ARG A 115 6.16 -7.18 -9.87
N ALA A 116 7.38 -6.82 -10.27
CA ALA A 116 8.54 -7.71 -10.13
C ALA A 116 8.85 -8.01 -8.66
N GLN A 117 8.84 -7.00 -7.78
CA GLN A 117 9.03 -7.16 -6.34
C GLN A 117 7.95 -8.05 -5.71
N MET A 118 6.70 -7.86 -6.07
CA MET A 118 5.60 -8.70 -5.57
C MET A 118 5.76 -10.16 -5.97
N LYS A 119 6.06 -10.44 -7.25
CA LYS A 119 6.32 -11.80 -7.73
C LYS A 119 7.53 -12.44 -7.04
N ALA A 120 8.62 -11.70 -6.91
CA ALA A 120 9.82 -12.18 -6.21
C ALA A 120 9.53 -12.49 -4.74
N GLY A 121 8.83 -11.61 -4.02
CA GLY A 121 8.43 -11.84 -2.63
C GLY A 121 7.51 -13.06 -2.46
N MET A 122 6.58 -13.25 -3.39
CA MET A 122 5.69 -14.42 -3.40
C MET A 122 6.47 -15.72 -3.61
N LEU A 123 7.44 -15.75 -4.55
CA LEU A 123 8.26 -16.92 -4.83
C LEU A 123 9.20 -17.25 -3.67
N MET A 124 9.90 -16.24 -3.14
CA MET A 124 10.78 -16.43 -1.97
C MET A 124 10.01 -16.91 -0.74
N GLY A 125 8.77 -16.45 -0.54
CA GLY A 125 7.91 -16.92 0.52
C GLY A 125 7.59 -18.42 0.45
N LEU A 126 7.67 -19.03 -0.74
CA LEU A 126 7.43 -20.47 -0.92
C LEU A 126 8.61 -21.35 -0.45
N GLU A 127 9.77 -20.79 -0.23
CA GLU A 127 10.93 -21.52 0.29
C GLU A 127 10.77 -21.86 1.79
N SER A 128 9.98 -21.08 2.53
CA SER A 128 9.68 -21.34 3.94
C SER A 128 8.52 -22.31 4.10
N PRO A 129 8.69 -23.48 4.77
CA PRO A 129 7.60 -24.41 5.02
C PRO A 129 6.44 -23.79 5.80
N SER A 130 6.72 -22.96 6.81
CA SER A 130 5.70 -22.28 7.61
C SER A 130 4.93 -21.25 6.77
N ALA A 131 5.61 -20.43 5.96
CA ALA A 131 4.95 -19.49 5.08
C ALA A 131 4.09 -20.18 4.01
N ARG A 132 4.54 -21.34 3.50
CA ARG A 132 3.72 -22.17 2.59
C ARG A 132 2.46 -22.70 3.27
N ALA A 133 2.58 -23.23 4.49
CA ALA A 133 1.43 -23.73 5.25
C ALA A 133 0.43 -22.61 5.54
N GLU A 134 0.90 -21.47 6.00
CA GLU A 134 0.06 -20.30 6.27
C GLU A 134 -0.64 -19.78 4.99
N ARG A 135 0.09 -19.73 3.88
CA ARG A 135 -0.50 -19.33 2.58
C ARG A 135 -1.60 -20.30 2.16
N LEU A 136 -1.37 -21.61 2.23
CA LEU A 136 -2.37 -22.62 1.85
C LEU A 136 -3.62 -22.54 2.75
N ALA A 137 -3.43 -22.41 4.06
CA ALA A 137 -4.53 -22.26 5.01
C ALA A 137 -5.36 -21.01 4.70
N ARG A 138 -4.71 -19.87 4.45
CA ARG A 138 -5.38 -18.61 4.08
C ARG A 138 -6.14 -18.73 2.76
N MET A 139 -5.57 -19.40 1.76
CA MET A 139 -6.25 -19.60 0.47
C MET A 139 -7.53 -20.42 0.63
N LEU A 140 -7.49 -21.53 1.38
CA LEU A 140 -8.68 -22.31 1.69
C LEU A 140 -9.71 -21.50 2.46
N GLN A 141 -9.29 -20.75 3.47
CA GLN A 141 -10.18 -19.93 4.28
C GLN A 141 -10.88 -18.84 3.46
N VAL A 142 -10.18 -18.19 2.54
CA VAL A 142 -10.70 -17.05 1.78
C VAL A 142 -11.48 -17.49 0.53
N TRP A 143 -10.94 -18.46 -0.24
CA TRP A 143 -11.48 -18.83 -1.56
C TRP A 143 -12.08 -20.24 -1.61
N ASP A 144 -12.02 -20.99 -0.51
CA ASP A 144 -12.45 -22.40 -0.46
C ASP A 144 -11.73 -23.30 -1.47
N ARG A 145 -10.60 -22.83 -1.98
CA ARG A 145 -9.71 -23.52 -2.92
C ARG A 145 -8.29 -23.02 -2.82
N ILE A 146 -7.36 -23.75 -3.40
CA ILE A 146 -5.96 -23.32 -3.55
C ILE A 146 -5.74 -22.86 -4.98
N PRO A 147 -5.74 -21.54 -5.28
CA PRO A 147 -5.41 -21.04 -6.60
C PRO A 147 -4.00 -21.45 -7.03
N ALA A 148 -3.84 -21.81 -8.30
CA ALA A 148 -2.53 -22.10 -8.83
C ALA A 148 -1.62 -20.86 -8.76
N LEU A 149 -0.30 -21.10 -8.64
CA LEU A 149 0.67 -20.01 -8.59
C LEU A 149 0.62 -19.14 -9.86
N ASP A 150 0.41 -19.79 -11.02
CA ASP A 150 0.29 -19.11 -12.30
C ASP A 150 -0.91 -18.18 -12.37
N GLU A 151 -2.03 -18.54 -11.73
CA GLU A 151 -3.22 -17.66 -11.65
C GLU A 151 -2.87 -16.34 -10.93
N ALA A 152 -2.16 -16.42 -9.80
CA ALA A 152 -1.73 -15.24 -9.07
C ALA A 152 -0.74 -14.40 -9.91
N THR A 153 0.22 -15.05 -10.56
CA THR A 153 1.21 -14.39 -11.41
C THR A 153 0.56 -13.67 -12.59
N GLN A 154 -0.40 -14.32 -13.27
CA GLN A 154 -1.15 -13.72 -14.37
C GLN A 154 -1.95 -12.48 -13.92
N ARG A 155 -2.59 -12.55 -12.75
CA ARG A 155 -3.32 -11.40 -12.18
C ARG A 155 -2.39 -10.24 -11.84
N ILE A 156 -1.21 -10.51 -11.30
CA ILE A 156 -0.18 -9.49 -11.05
C ILE A 156 0.29 -8.86 -12.37
N ASP A 157 0.56 -9.67 -13.38
CA ASP A 157 1.04 -9.19 -14.69
C ASP A 157 -0.03 -8.41 -15.47
N ALA A 158 -1.30 -8.68 -15.23
CA ALA A 158 -2.42 -7.95 -15.85
C ALA A 158 -2.57 -6.51 -15.33
N VAL A 159 -2.01 -6.19 -14.14
CA VAL A 159 -2.08 -4.83 -13.60
C VAL A 159 -1.19 -3.90 -14.41
N ASN A 160 -1.78 -2.86 -14.96
CA ASN A 160 -1.09 -1.84 -15.76
C ASN A 160 -1.12 -0.46 -15.08
N THR A 161 -0.37 0.48 -15.64
CA THR A 161 -0.21 1.84 -15.10
C THR A 161 -1.56 2.58 -15.02
N LYS A 162 -2.45 2.38 -15.99
CA LYS A 162 -3.77 3.00 -15.99
C LYS A 162 -4.60 2.57 -14.78
N MET A 163 -4.66 1.27 -14.49
CA MET A 163 -5.36 0.73 -13.33
C MET A 163 -4.82 1.29 -12.02
N VAL A 164 -3.50 1.41 -11.90
CA VAL A 164 -2.82 1.94 -10.71
C VAL A 164 -3.14 3.43 -10.51
N ARG A 165 -3.13 4.23 -11.58
CA ARG A 165 -3.52 5.65 -11.53
C ARG A 165 -5.00 5.85 -11.18
N GLU A 166 -5.88 5.07 -11.78
CA GLU A 166 -7.32 5.09 -11.48
C GLU A 166 -7.58 4.73 -10.02
N PHE A 167 -6.85 3.74 -9.48
CA PHE A 167 -6.94 3.37 -8.07
C PHE A 167 -6.51 4.53 -7.16
N ALA A 168 -5.37 5.19 -7.45
CA ALA A 168 -4.93 6.38 -6.72
C ALA A 168 -5.98 7.51 -6.80
N GLY A 169 -6.58 7.74 -7.96
CA GLY A 169 -7.62 8.74 -8.16
C GLY A 169 -8.90 8.48 -7.35
N LYS A 170 -9.31 7.22 -7.20
CA LYS A 170 -10.46 6.84 -6.36
C LYS A 170 -10.23 7.20 -4.89
N MET A 171 -9.04 7.01 -4.36
CA MET A 171 -8.72 7.37 -2.97
C MET A 171 -8.83 8.88 -2.70
N MET A 172 -8.64 9.71 -3.73
CA MET A 172 -8.76 11.17 -3.59
C MET A 172 -10.21 11.67 -3.60
N GLN A 173 -11.17 10.79 -3.91
CA GLN A 173 -12.61 11.12 -3.95
C GLN A 173 -13.35 10.65 -2.69
N ALA A 174 -12.67 9.89 -1.83
CA ALA A 174 -13.18 9.42 -0.54
C ALA A 174 -12.92 10.47 0.54
#